data_1ee01d3b662dfbed5b55fd1b5be34774
#
_entry.id   1ee01d3b662dfbed5b55fd1b5be34774
#
_cell.length_a   1.000
_cell.length_b   1.000
_cell.length_c   1.000
_cell.angle_alpha   90.00
_cell.angle_beta   90.00
_cell.angle_gamma   90.00
#
_symmetry.space_group_name_H-M   'P 1'
#
loop_
_entity.id
_entity.type
_entity.pdbx_description
1 polymer ?
#
loop_
_entity_poly.entity_id
_entity_poly.type
_entity_poly.pdbx_seq_one_letter_code
_entity_poly.pdbx_strand_id
1 'polypeptide(L)'
;MNNLYNRKVGFMDNKMFCYQCEQTAGCAGCTGAIGVCGKTADVAQLQDELTGALIGLAHAVENAGYLPKQASRAIIEGLFTTLTNVSFDEKAITRQIELTHAAKDAISPMCASCASPCGKTNDYDLNRIWGANEDIRSLKSLILFGLKGMAAYAYHALMLGFSDEEVNMFFCEALCKVDTEDTMETLLPTIMKVGEINLKCMALLDQANTQTYGKPQPTTVSLHVEKGPFIVVTGHDLKDLQLLLEQTAGKGINIYTHGEMLPAHAYPKLKEYPHLKGNFGTAWQNQQKEFDNLPAPILFTTNCLMPPKASYADRVYTTEVVAFPGATHIGEDKDFTPIINKALELGGYSGEQRFHGINGGEEVTTGFGHDAILANADKVVEAVKAGAISHFFLVAGCDGAKPGRNYYTEFVKQTPSDSIILTLACGKFRFNDLQLGEIGGLPRIMDMGQCNDAYGAIQVAVALAGAFNCGVNELPLSFVLSWYEQKAVCILLTLLHLGIKNIRLGPSLPAFLSPNVLQYLVDNFQIAPITTPEEDLKALLSK
;
A
#
# COMPACT_ATOMS: atom_id res chain seq x y z
N MET A 1 22.73 12.27 -38.20
CA MET A 1 22.58 10.87 -37.83
C MET A 1 23.90 10.38 -37.26
N ASN A 2 23.92 9.64 -36.16
CA ASN A 2 25.08 9.13 -35.43
C ASN A 2 25.81 10.14 -34.54
N ASN A 3 25.26 10.39 -33.30
CA ASN A 3 26.10 10.73 -32.14
C ASN A 3 25.28 10.72 -30.80
N LEU A 4 24.58 9.64 -30.51
CA LEU A 4 23.82 9.49 -29.24
C LEU A 4 24.07 8.16 -28.52
N TYR A 5 25.06 7.36 -28.93
CA TYR A 5 25.39 6.09 -28.28
C TYR A 5 26.89 5.97 -28.01
N ASN A 6 27.43 6.81 -27.12
CA ASN A 6 28.71 6.56 -26.48
C ASN A 6 28.73 7.16 -25.06
N ARG A 7 27.79 6.75 -24.19
CA ARG A 7 28.06 6.77 -22.76
C ARG A 7 28.94 5.55 -22.47
N LYS A 8 30.21 5.81 -22.19
CA LYS A 8 31.10 4.83 -21.61
C LYS A 8 30.41 4.26 -20.37
N VAL A 9 30.07 2.98 -20.42
CA VAL A 9 29.80 2.16 -19.25
C VAL A 9 31.14 2.07 -18.50
N GLY A 10 31.38 3.03 -17.60
CA GLY A 10 32.36 2.86 -16.57
C GLY A 10 31.87 1.72 -15.69
N PHE A 11 32.71 0.76 -15.38
CA PHE A 11 32.50 -0.20 -14.32
C PHE A 11 32.30 0.57 -13.01
N MET A 12 31.06 1.02 -12.72
CA MET A 12 30.67 1.45 -11.40
C MET A 12 30.57 0.20 -10.53
N ASP A 13 31.13 0.27 -9.34
CA ASP A 13 30.91 -0.72 -8.28
C ASP A 13 29.39 -1.02 -8.25
N ASN A 14 29.01 -2.26 -8.49
CA ASN A 14 27.61 -2.73 -8.61
C ASN A 14 26.94 -2.73 -7.22
N LYS A 15 26.79 -1.55 -6.61
CA LYS A 15 26.29 -1.32 -5.27
C LYS A 15 25.06 -0.41 -5.33
N MET A 16 24.09 -0.74 -4.50
CA MET A 16 22.87 0.05 -4.30
C MET A 16 22.88 0.75 -2.95
N PHE A 17 22.03 1.77 -2.78
CA PHE A 17 21.58 2.22 -1.49
C PHE A 17 20.05 2.24 -1.48
N CYS A 18 19.42 1.54 -0.53
CA CYS A 18 17.97 1.55 -0.36
C CYS A 18 17.59 1.21 1.08
N TYR A 19 16.73 2.02 1.70
CA TYR A 19 16.25 1.80 3.07
C TYR A 19 14.75 2.11 3.23
N GLN A 20 13.99 2.05 2.12
CA GLN A 20 12.62 2.52 2.06
C GLN A 20 11.56 1.51 2.56
N CYS A 21 11.96 0.33 3.04
CA CYS A 21 11.02 -0.67 3.57
C CYS A 21 11.52 -1.28 4.90
N GLU A 22 10.61 -1.93 5.61
CA GLU A 22 10.88 -2.57 6.90
C GLU A 22 11.92 -3.70 6.83
N GLN A 23 12.01 -4.37 5.67
CA GLN A 23 12.97 -5.47 5.46
C GLN A 23 14.39 -5.01 5.19
N THR A 24 14.64 -3.72 5.17
CA THR A 24 15.96 -3.18 4.84
C THR A 24 17.09 -3.84 5.66
N ALA A 25 18.21 -4.14 5.03
CA ALA A 25 19.28 -4.94 5.62
C ALA A 25 19.80 -4.32 6.93
N GLY A 26 19.76 -5.10 8.02
CA GLY A 26 20.25 -4.68 9.33
C GLY A 26 19.55 -3.47 9.94
N CYS A 27 18.35 -3.10 9.46
CA CYS A 27 17.66 -1.85 9.80
C CYS A 27 18.51 -0.59 9.55
N ALA A 28 19.42 -0.65 8.56
CA ALA A 28 20.31 0.47 8.20
C ALA A 28 20.24 0.81 6.70
N GLY A 29 20.21 -0.18 5.83
CA GLY A 29 20.14 0.01 4.38
C GLY A 29 20.65 -1.21 3.60
N CYS A 30 20.06 -1.47 2.44
CA CYS A 30 20.56 -2.41 1.46
C CYS A 30 21.66 -1.70 0.65
N THR A 31 22.89 -2.20 0.73
CA THR A 31 24.09 -1.58 0.12
C THR A 31 24.87 -2.53 -0.80
N GLY A 32 24.37 -3.77 -0.98
CA GLY A 32 24.97 -4.79 -1.82
C GLY A 32 24.55 -4.73 -3.29
N ALA A 33 24.77 -5.81 -4.02
CA ALA A 33 24.29 -5.99 -5.39
C ALA A 33 22.78 -6.28 -5.47
N ILE A 34 22.20 -6.82 -4.40
CA ILE A 34 20.78 -7.20 -4.32
C ILE A 34 20.24 -6.77 -2.95
N GLY A 35 19.06 -6.14 -2.94
CA GLY A 35 18.32 -5.81 -1.72
C GLY A 35 17.62 -7.04 -1.11
N VAL A 36 17.20 -6.94 0.15
CA VAL A 36 16.48 -8.02 0.85
C VAL A 36 15.19 -8.43 0.11
N CYS A 37 14.52 -7.49 -0.54
CA CYS A 37 13.33 -7.74 -1.36
C CYS A 37 13.63 -8.43 -2.72
N GLY A 38 14.90 -8.65 -3.07
CA GLY A 38 15.30 -9.20 -4.37
C GLY A 38 15.57 -8.16 -5.46
N LYS A 39 15.40 -6.85 -5.19
CA LYS A 39 15.70 -5.77 -6.12
C LYS A 39 17.22 -5.71 -6.39
N THR A 40 17.61 -5.66 -7.69
CA THR A 40 19.01 -5.49 -8.10
C THR A 40 19.49 -4.05 -7.90
N ALA A 41 20.82 -3.85 -7.91
CA ALA A 41 21.40 -2.52 -7.86
C ALA A 41 20.97 -1.67 -9.06
N ASP A 42 20.89 -2.25 -10.27
CA ASP A 42 20.48 -1.56 -11.49
C ASP A 42 19.03 -1.07 -11.38
N VAL A 43 18.12 -1.92 -10.90
CA VAL A 43 16.72 -1.54 -10.63
C VAL A 43 16.65 -0.43 -9.58
N ALA A 44 17.48 -0.47 -8.53
CA ALA A 44 17.49 0.57 -7.51
C ALA A 44 17.94 1.93 -8.09
N GLN A 45 19.00 1.93 -8.92
CA GLN A 45 19.50 3.13 -9.59
C GLN A 45 18.47 3.71 -10.57
N LEU A 46 17.82 2.87 -11.38
CA LEU A 46 16.75 3.30 -12.29
C LEU A 46 15.56 3.90 -11.53
N GLN A 47 15.22 3.38 -10.35
CA GLN A 47 14.17 3.97 -9.51
C GLN A 47 14.59 5.33 -8.95
N ASP A 48 15.86 5.52 -8.63
CA ASP A 48 16.40 6.83 -8.23
C ASP A 48 16.43 7.79 -9.42
N GLU A 49 16.84 7.35 -10.61
CA GLU A 49 16.78 8.15 -11.84
C GLU A 49 15.33 8.58 -12.17
N LEU A 50 14.37 7.65 -12.08
CA LEU A 50 12.95 7.97 -12.25
C LEU A 50 12.48 9.02 -11.24
N THR A 51 12.84 8.85 -9.97
CA THR A 51 12.47 9.84 -8.93
C THR A 51 13.07 11.21 -9.25
N GLY A 52 14.32 11.26 -9.72
CA GLY A 52 14.97 12.49 -10.17
C GLY A 52 14.29 13.15 -11.37
N ALA A 53 13.87 12.35 -12.35
CA ALA A 53 13.11 12.82 -13.50
C ALA A 53 11.74 13.40 -13.11
N LEU A 54 11.06 12.79 -12.12
CA LEU A 54 9.78 13.28 -11.57
C LEU A 54 9.94 14.63 -10.86
N ILE A 55 11.03 14.83 -10.11
CA ILE A 55 11.36 16.14 -9.51
C ILE A 55 11.59 17.16 -10.62
N GLY A 56 12.35 16.81 -11.68
CA GLY A 56 12.55 17.68 -12.82
C GLY A 56 11.25 18.03 -13.57
N LEU A 57 10.30 17.09 -13.68
CA LEU A 57 8.97 17.35 -14.22
C LEU A 57 8.15 18.28 -13.31
N ALA A 58 8.21 18.07 -11.99
CA ALA A 58 7.52 18.93 -11.03
C ALA A 58 7.97 20.40 -11.14
N HIS A 59 9.28 20.66 -11.25
CA HIS A 59 9.80 22.00 -11.52
C HIS A 59 9.32 22.58 -12.85
N ALA A 60 9.18 21.76 -13.90
CA ALA A 60 8.63 22.24 -15.16
C ALA A 60 7.15 22.66 -15.02
N VAL A 61 6.35 21.93 -14.25
CA VAL A 61 4.96 22.28 -13.92
C VAL A 61 4.90 23.58 -13.12
N GLU A 62 5.73 23.71 -12.06
CA GLU A 62 5.80 24.91 -11.22
C GLU A 62 6.14 26.14 -12.06
N ASN A 63 7.17 26.05 -12.91
CA ASN A 63 7.59 27.14 -13.80
C ASN A 63 6.50 27.52 -14.83
N ALA A 64 5.71 26.56 -15.27
CA ALA A 64 4.62 26.80 -16.23
C ALA A 64 3.36 27.37 -15.56
N GLY A 65 3.19 27.14 -14.25
CA GLY A 65 2.02 27.58 -13.48
C GLY A 65 0.74 26.78 -13.77
N TYR A 66 0.84 25.61 -14.40
CA TYR A 66 -0.30 24.71 -14.66
C TYR A 66 0.15 23.24 -14.75
N LEU A 67 -0.75 22.31 -14.43
CA LEU A 67 -0.48 20.87 -14.46
C LEU A 67 -1.27 20.19 -15.60
N PRO A 68 -0.62 19.81 -16.70
CA PRO A 68 -1.26 19.01 -17.75
C PRO A 68 -1.65 17.62 -17.24
N LYS A 69 -2.75 17.06 -17.75
CA LYS A 69 -3.20 15.71 -17.39
C LYS A 69 -2.13 14.64 -17.61
N GLN A 70 -1.36 14.74 -18.70
CA GLN A 70 -0.27 13.81 -18.99
C GLN A 70 0.86 13.90 -17.95
N ALA A 71 1.20 15.10 -17.48
CA ALA A 71 2.21 15.30 -16.46
C ALA A 71 1.72 14.77 -15.09
N SER A 72 0.46 15.05 -14.73
CA SER A 72 -0.17 14.49 -13.53
C SER A 72 -0.13 12.96 -13.53
N ARG A 73 -0.54 12.33 -14.63
CA ARG A 73 -0.49 10.87 -14.80
C ARG A 73 0.94 10.34 -14.68
N ALA A 74 1.90 10.96 -15.35
CA ALA A 74 3.31 10.55 -15.32
C ALA A 74 3.89 10.62 -13.89
N ILE A 75 3.53 11.64 -13.10
CA ILE A 75 3.96 11.78 -11.70
C ILE A 75 3.36 10.67 -10.84
N ILE A 76 2.06 10.43 -10.93
CA ILE A 76 1.37 9.40 -10.15
C ILE A 76 1.93 8.01 -10.48
N GLU A 77 1.98 7.64 -11.77
CA GLU A 77 2.50 6.35 -12.21
C GLU A 77 3.98 6.16 -11.88
N GLY A 78 4.80 7.20 -12.09
CA GLY A 78 6.23 7.15 -11.79
C GLY A 78 6.52 6.97 -10.31
N LEU A 79 5.87 7.72 -9.44
CA LEU A 79 6.00 7.54 -7.98
C LEU A 79 5.56 6.14 -7.55
N PHE A 80 4.41 5.66 -8.06
CA PHE A 80 3.90 4.33 -7.75
C PHE A 80 4.84 3.22 -8.26
N THR A 81 5.44 3.36 -9.46
CA THR A 81 6.43 2.42 -10.00
C THR A 81 7.63 2.23 -9.06
N THR A 82 8.03 3.28 -8.34
CA THR A 82 9.18 3.25 -7.42
C THR A 82 8.85 2.74 -6.02
N LEU A 83 7.59 2.40 -5.74
CA LEU A 83 7.15 1.84 -4.46
C LEU A 83 7.72 0.43 -4.26
N THR A 84 7.93 0.02 -3.02
CA THR A 84 8.49 -1.29 -2.69
C THR A 84 7.66 -2.44 -3.25
N ASN A 85 8.31 -3.39 -3.91
CA ASN A 85 7.70 -4.60 -4.47
C ASN A 85 6.60 -4.33 -5.51
N VAL A 86 6.80 -3.31 -6.34
CA VAL A 86 5.95 -2.99 -7.50
C VAL A 86 6.66 -3.37 -8.79
N SER A 87 7.75 -2.68 -9.15
CA SER A 87 8.48 -2.95 -10.39
C SER A 87 9.91 -3.42 -10.12
N PHE A 88 10.24 -4.58 -10.69
CA PHE A 88 11.57 -5.18 -10.72
C PHE A 88 12.15 -5.25 -12.13
N ASP A 89 11.41 -4.76 -13.14
CA ASP A 89 11.79 -4.82 -14.54
C ASP A 89 12.43 -3.50 -14.99
N GLU A 90 13.71 -3.57 -15.37
CA GLU A 90 14.48 -2.41 -15.83
C GLU A 90 13.86 -1.74 -17.05
N LYS A 91 13.27 -2.53 -17.97
CA LYS A 91 12.64 -1.99 -19.20
C LYS A 91 11.38 -1.20 -18.86
N ALA A 92 10.57 -1.71 -17.92
CA ALA A 92 9.36 -1.01 -17.46
C ALA A 92 9.72 0.32 -16.80
N ILE A 93 10.76 0.35 -15.95
CA ILE A 93 11.20 1.57 -15.27
C ILE A 93 11.81 2.56 -16.28
N THR A 94 12.64 2.09 -17.21
CA THR A 94 13.22 2.92 -18.27
C THR A 94 12.12 3.56 -19.12
N ARG A 95 11.09 2.79 -19.51
CA ARG A 95 9.93 3.33 -20.22
C ARG A 95 9.22 4.42 -19.43
N GLN A 96 9.09 4.27 -18.12
CA GLN A 96 8.45 5.28 -17.28
C GLN A 96 9.30 6.56 -17.17
N ILE A 97 10.63 6.45 -17.18
CA ILE A 97 11.55 7.60 -17.29
C ILE A 97 11.33 8.33 -18.62
N GLU A 98 11.25 7.58 -19.73
CA GLU A 98 10.99 8.17 -21.06
C GLU A 98 9.64 8.89 -21.14
N LEU A 99 8.57 8.32 -20.55
CA LEU A 99 7.26 8.95 -20.47
C LEU A 99 7.29 10.22 -19.61
N THR A 100 8.04 10.21 -18.51
CA THR A 100 8.25 11.38 -17.65
C THR A 100 8.96 12.50 -18.39
N HIS A 101 10.02 12.18 -19.15
CA HIS A 101 10.74 13.16 -19.99
C HIS A 101 9.85 13.70 -21.10
N ALA A 102 9.06 12.85 -21.76
CA ALA A 102 8.13 13.30 -22.81
C ALA A 102 7.07 14.26 -22.23
N ALA A 103 6.55 13.99 -21.04
CA ALA A 103 5.62 14.88 -20.35
C ALA A 103 6.27 16.23 -19.98
N LYS A 104 7.53 16.21 -19.54
CA LYS A 104 8.34 17.40 -19.24
C LYS A 104 8.60 18.25 -20.48
N ASP A 105 9.01 17.62 -21.59
CA ASP A 105 9.29 18.31 -22.85
C ASP A 105 8.03 18.95 -23.46
N ALA A 106 6.85 18.36 -23.24
CA ALA A 106 5.57 18.92 -23.68
C ALA A 106 5.17 20.22 -22.93
N ILE A 107 5.62 20.39 -21.70
CA ILE A 107 5.38 21.61 -20.90
C ILE A 107 6.36 22.74 -21.27
N SER A 108 7.60 22.39 -21.65
CA SER A 108 8.67 23.35 -21.94
C SER A 108 8.88 23.45 -23.46
N PRO A 109 8.02 24.21 -24.19
CA PRO A 109 8.13 24.31 -25.64
C PRO A 109 9.47 24.94 -26.04
N MET A 110 10.04 24.47 -27.14
CA MET A 110 11.25 25.05 -27.71
C MET A 110 11.03 26.53 -28.05
N CYS A 111 11.82 27.41 -27.44
CA CYS A 111 11.84 28.81 -27.84
C CYS A 111 12.41 28.95 -29.24
N ALA A 112 11.70 29.61 -30.16
CA ALA A 112 12.12 29.81 -31.55
C ALA A 112 13.48 30.53 -31.69
N SER A 113 13.94 31.22 -30.66
CA SER A 113 15.21 31.98 -30.65
C SER A 113 16.35 31.29 -29.88
N CYS A 114 16.11 30.13 -29.25
CA CYS A 114 17.10 29.44 -28.45
C CYS A 114 17.48 28.09 -29.09
N ALA A 115 18.78 27.79 -29.11
CA ALA A 115 19.28 26.47 -29.55
C ALA A 115 18.96 25.35 -28.54
N SER A 116 18.41 25.71 -27.35
CA SER A 116 17.97 24.81 -26.28
C SER A 116 16.58 25.25 -25.81
N PRO A 117 15.74 24.34 -25.27
CA PRO A 117 14.46 24.71 -24.65
C PRO A 117 14.69 25.75 -23.54
N CYS A 118 14.03 26.90 -23.63
CA CYS A 118 14.04 27.90 -22.55
C CYS A 118 13.30 27.31 -21.35
N GLY A 119 13.93 27.32 -20.19
CA GLY A 119 13.34 26.80 -18.95
C GLY A 119 13.41 25.28 -18.80
N LYS A 120 14.28 24.60 -19.55
CA LYS A 120 14.50 23.14 -19.37
C LYS A 120 15.01 22.88 -17.96
N THR A 121 14.22 22.19 -17.18
CA THR A 121 14.62 21.72 -15.84
C THR A 121 15.44 20.44 -15.99
N ASN A 122 16.52 20.34 -15.21
CA ASN A 122 17.31 19.10 -15.15
C ASN A 122 16.63 18.10 -14.24
N ASP A 123 16.96 16.82 -14.45
CA ASP A 123 16.60 15.80 -13.48
C ASP A 123 17.41 16.01 -12.18
N TYR A 124 16.78 15.70 -11.05
CA TYR A 124 17.43 15.82 -9.75
C TYR A 124 18.33 14.62 -9.49
N ASP A 125 19.51 14.85 -8.94
CA ASP A 125 20.40 13.77 -8.52
C ASP A 125 20.08 13.35 -7.08
N LEU A 126 19.47 12.17 -6.90
CA LEU A 126 19.12 11.64 -5.59
C LEU A 126 20.32 11.41 -4.67
N ASN A 127 21.55 11.32 -5.20
CA ASN A 127 22.73 11.25 -4.35
C ASN A 127 22.89 12.48 -3.43
N ARG A 128 22.30 13.61 -3.80
CA ARG A 128 22.23 14.79 -2.92
C ARG A 128 21.40 14.53 -1.65
N ILE A 129 20.37 13.68 -1.73
CA ILE A 129 19.59 13.25 -0.54
C ILE A 129 20.37 12.21 0.23
N TRP A 130 20.87 11.18 -0.46
CA TRP A 130 21.57 10.08 0.19
C TRP A 130 22.85 10.53 0.91
N GLY A 131 23.54 11.56 0.39
CA GLY A 131 24.74 12.18 0.98
C GLY A 131 24.45 13.36 1.93
N ALA A 132 23.19 13.76 2.14
CA ALA A 132 22.85 14.85 3.04
C ALA A 132 23.10 14.49 4.52
N ASN A 133 23.07 15.50 5.39
CA ASN A 133 23.00 15.29 6.84
C ASN A 133 21.85 14.34 7.16
N GLU A 134 22.03 13.46 8.17
CA GLU A 134 21.09 12.38 8.47
C GLU A 134 19.68 12.86 8.80
N ASP A 135 19.52 14.01 9.44
CA ASP A 135 18.21 14.58 9.76
C ASP A 135 17.51 15.09 8.49
N ILE A 136 18.23 15.80 7.63
CA ILE A 136 17.71 16.29 6.36
C ILE A 136 17.37 15.11 5.43
N ARG A 137 18.24 14.11 5.36
CA ARG A 137 17.99 12.88 4.62
C ARG A 137 16.71 12.18 5.13
N SER A 138 16.55 12.09 6.44
CA SER A 138 15.38 11.50 7.09
C SER A 138 14.09 12.26 6.72
N LEU A 139 14.09 13.59 6.83
CA LEU A 139 12.91 14.41 6.53
C LEU A 139 12.53 14.38 5.04
N LYS A 140 13.52 14.48 4.13
CA LYS A 140 13.28 14.35 2.68
C LYS A 140 12.77 12.95 2.32
N SER A 141 13.27 11.90 3.00
CA SER A 141 12.78 10.54 2.83
C SER A 141 11.33 10.38 3.29
N LEU A 142 10.94 10.99 4.40
CA LEU A 142 9.54 11.00 4.86
C LEU A 142 8.61 11.63 3.82
N ILE A 143 9.00 12.75 3.21
CA ILE A 143 8.23 13.39 2.13
C ILE A 143 8.13 12.43 0.93
N LEU A 144 9.27 11.98 0.38
CA LEU A 144 9.29 11.12 -0.80
C LEU A 144 8.51 9.82 -0.59
N PHE A 145 8.70 9.15 0.55
CA PHE A 145 8.02 7.89 0.83
C PHE A 145 6.53 8.11 1.09
N GLY A 146 6.16 9.21 1.73
CA GLY A 146 4.77 9.64 1.85
C GLY A 146 4.12 9.84 0.48
N LEU A 147 4.77 10.58 -0.42
CA LEU A 147 4.29 10.81 -1.79
C LEU A 147 4.17 9.51 -2.60
N LYS A 148 5.16 8.61 -2.52
CA LYS A 148 5.09 7.29 -3.19
C LYS A 148 3.87 6.48 -2.71
N GLY A 149 3.61 6.45 -1.41
CA GLY A 149 2.43 5.77 -0.85
C GLY A 149 1.12 6.40 -1.30
N MET A 150 1.01 7.74 -1.23
CA MET A 150 -0.17 8.48 -1.67
C MET A 150 -0.43 8.31 -3.18
N ALA A 151 0.63 8.22 -4.00
CA ALA A 151 0.49 8.02 -5.44
C ALA A 151 -0.21 6.70 -5.80
N ALA A 152 -0.04 5.64 -5.02
CA ALA A 152 -0.77 4.40 -5.21
C ALA A 152 -2.28 4.60 -5.03
N TYR A 153 -2.69 5.36 -4.03
CA TYR A 153 -4.11 5.66 -3.79
C TYR A 153 -4.70 6.58 -4.87
N ALA A 154 -3.96 7.62 -5.26
CA ALA A 154 -4.34 8.49 -6.36
C ALA A 154 -4.49 7.72 -7.68
N TYR A 155 -3.60 6.75 -7.94
CA TYR A 155 -3.64 5.90 -9.11
C TYR A 155 -4.92 5.06 -9.17
N HIS A 156 -5.28 4.37 -8.08
CA HIS A 156 -6.50 3.55 -8.06
C HIS A 156 -7.77 4.39 -8.24
N ALA A 157 -7.82 5.59 -7.65
CA ALA A 157 -8.91 6.52 -7.89
C ALA A 157 -8.97 6.96 -9.36
N LEU A 158 -7.82 7.25 -9.98
CA LEU A 158 -7.71 7.64 -11.37
C LEU A 158 -8.20 6.53 -12.32
N MET A 159 -7.88 5.26 -12.05
CA MET A 159 -8.36 4.11 -12.85
C MET A 159 -9.88 3.97 -12.82
N LEU A 160 -10.54 4.47 -11.79
CA LEU A 160 -12.00 4.55 -11.67
C LEU A 160 -12.58 5.87 -12.23
N GLY A 161 -11.74 6.75 -12.78
CA GLY A 161 -12.16 8.04 -13.34
C GLY A 161 -12.28 9.17 -12.33
N PHE A 162 -11.77 8.99 -11.11
CA PHE A 162 -11.78 10.00 -10.05
C PHE A 162 -10.41 10.68 -9.94
N SER A 163 -10.42 11.99 -9.79
CA SER A 163 -9.21 12.81 -9.67
C SER A 163 -9.50 14.07 -8.87
N ASP A 164 -8.52 14.55 -8.13
CA ASP A 164 -8.61 15.80 -7.36
C ASP A 164 -7.41 16.70 -7.71
N GLU A 165 -7.71 17.95 -8.08
CA GLU A 165 -6.70 18.90 -8.56
C GLU A 165 -5.72 19.30 -7.45
N GLU A 166 -6.18 19.48 -6.21
CA GLU A 166 -5.32 19.83 -5.09
C GLU A 166 -4.35 18.68 -4.77
N VAL A 167 -4.84 17.43 -4.77
CA VAL A 167 -3.99 16.24 -4.59
C VAL A 167 -2.93 16.18 -5.69
N ASN A 168 -3.33 16.38 -6.95
CA ASN A 168 -2.42 16.29 -8.08
C ASN A 168 -1.36 17.40 -8.09
N MET A 169 -1.76 18.65 -7.79
CA MET A 169 -0.83 19.78 -7.70
C MET A 169 0.13 19.62 -6.53
N PHE A 170 -0.33 19.08 -5.41
CA PHE A 170 0.53 18.88 -4.23
C PHE A 170 1.68 17.91 -4.48
N PHE A 171 1.53 16.90 -5.33
CA PHE A 171 2.67 16.07 -5.74
C PHE A 171 3.80 16.92 -6.32
N CYS A 172 3.48 17.86 -7.22
CA CYS A 172 4.48 18.76 -7.80
C CYS A 172 5.10 19.67 -6.74
N GLU A 173 4.27 20.33 -5.92
CA GLU A 173 4.74 21.22 -4.85
C GLU A 173 5.71 20.49 -3.90
N ALA A 174 5.33 19.31 -3.41
CA ALA A 174 6.15 18.57 -2.47
C ALA A 174 7.45 18.04 -3.09
N LEU A 175 7.41 17.61 -4.36
CA LEU A 175 8.62 17.19 -5.10
C LEU A 175 9.59 18.36 -5.30
N CYS A 176 9.09 19.56 -5.62
CA CYS A 176 9.94 20.76 -5.72
C CYS A 176 10.59 21.10 -4.36
N LYS A 177 9.86 21.00 -3.25
CA LYS A 177 10.39 21.25 -1.91
C LYS A 177 11.47 20.25 -1.49
N VAL A 178 11.42 19.01 -1.97
CA VAL A 178 12.50 18.03 -1.75
C VAL A 178 13.84 18.53 -2.33
N ASP A 179 13.83 19.23 -3.46
CA ASP A 179 15.05 19.85 -4.02
C ASP A 179 15.43 21.16 -3.30
N THR A 180 14.47 22.03 -3.07
CA THR A 180 14.74 23.43 -2.71
C THR A 180 14.89 23.68 -1.20
N GLU A 181 14.40 22.80 -0.33
CA GLU A 181 14.40 23.00 1.12
C GLU A 181 15.39 22.06 1.81
N ASP A 182 16.17 22.61 2.75
CA ASP A 182 17.28 21.91 3.41
C ASP A 182 17.34 22.19 4.94
N THR A 183 16.23 22.60 5.56
CA THR A 183 16.16 22.78 7.01
C THR A 183 14.96 22.05 7.62
N MET A 184 15.06 21.72 8.91
CA MET A 184 13.95 21.07 9.63
C MET A 184 12.71 21.99 9.66
N GLU A 185 12.91 23.30 9.85
CA GLU A 185 11.83 24.28 9.94
C GLU A 185 11.00 24.35 8.65
N THR A 186 11.62 24.14 7.50
CA THR A 186 10.93 24.19 6.18
C THR A 186 10.38 22.84 5.77
N LEU A 187 11.05 21.73 6.10
CA LEU A 187 10.63 20.39 5.70
C LEU A 187 9.49 19.81 6.57
N LEU A 188 9.44 20.10 7.89
CA LEU A 188 8.38 19.61 8.77
C LEU A 188 6.96 20.04 8.35
N PRO A 189 6.71 21.31 7.99
CA PRO A 189 5.40 21.72 7.46
C PRO A 189 5.00 20.92 6.21
N THR A 190 5.94 20.62 5.32
CA THR A 190 5.69 19.82 4.12
C THR A 190 5.34 18.38 4.49
N ILE A 191 6.02 17.76 5.46
CA ILE A 191 5.70 16.43 5.97
C ILE A 191 4.27 16.37 6.53
N MET A 192 3.89 17.36 7.34
CA MET A 192 2.53 17.44 7.88
C MET A 192 1.48 17.65 6.78
N LYS A 193 1.82 18.42 5.73
CA LYS A 193 0.95 18.63 4.57
C LYS A 193 0.80 17.34 3.73
N VAL A 194 1.83 16.50 3.63
CA VAL A 194 1.69 15.15 3.03
C VAL A 194 0.60 14.36 3.76
N GLY A 195 0.58 14.40 5.10
CA GLY A 195 -0.46 13.73 5.91
C GLY A 195 -1.86 14.27 5.65
N GLU A 196 -2.00 15.59 5.56
CA GLU A 196 -3.27 16.27 5.25
C GLU A 196 -3.80 15.87 3.86
N ILE A 197 -2.97 15.99 2.84
CA ILE A 197 -3.37 15.70 1.46
C ILE A 197 -3.59 14.20 1.25
N ASN A 198 -2.83 13.34 1.95
CA ASN A 198 -3.09 11.91 1.91
C ASN A 198 -4.47 11.54 2.50
N LEU A 199 -4.92 12.23 3.55
CA LEU A 199 -6.29 12.05 4.06
C LEU A 199 -7.33 12.34 2.97
N LYS A 200 -7.14 13.43 2.22
CA LYS A 200 -8.00 13.79 1.09
C LYS A 200 -7.92 12.77 -0.04
N CYS A 201 -6.72 12.28 -0.34
CA CYS A 201 -6.49 11.26 -1.36
C CYS A 201 -7.15 9.91 -1.00
N MET A 202 -7.05 9.48 0.25
CA MET A 202 -7.74 8.28 0.72
C MET A 202 -9.27 8.44 0.69
N ALA A 203 -9.79 9.63 1.04
CA ALA A 203 -11.22 9.95 0.91
C ALA A 203 -11.69 9.87 -0.54
N LEU A 204 -10.88 10.37 -1.49
CA LEU A 204 -11.15 10.28 -2.93
C LEU A 204 -11.23 8.82 -3.40
N LEU A 205 -10.32 7.97 -2.94
CA LEU A 205 -10.33 6.54 -3.29
C LEU A 205 -11.50 5.80 -2.66
N ASP A 206 -11.83 6.07 -1.40
CA ASP A 206 -13.03 5.53 -0.74
C ASP A 206 -14.29 5.90 -1.53
N GLN A 207 -14.43 7.17 -1.92
CA GLN A 207 -15.51 7.63 -2.77
C GLN A 207 -15.54 6.91 -4.12
N ALA A 208 -14.38 6.75 -4.77
CA ALA A 208 -14.26 6.06 -6.06
C ALA A 208 -14.71 4.61 -5.96
N ASN A 209 -14.25 3.88 -4.95
CA ASN A 209 -14.61 2.49 -4.72
C ASN A 209 -16.10 2.33 -4.37
N THR A 210 -16.61 3.12 -3.43
CA THR A 210 -17.98 2.98 -2.94
C THR A 210 -19.02 3.44 -3.95
N GLN A 211 -18.75 4.47 -4.76
CA GLN A 211 -19.63 4.88 -5.86
C GLN A 211 -19.64 3.87 -7.01
N THR A 212 -18.48 3.26 -7.29
CA THR A 212 -18.35 2.29 -8.38
C THR A 212 -18.94 0.93 -8.00
N TYR A 213 -18.60 0.40 -6.82
CA TYR A 213 -18.91 -0.99 -6.44
C TYR A 213 -19.97 -1.13 -5.35
N GLY A 214 -20.42 -0.02 -4.79
CA GLY A 214 -21.32 0.01 -3.62
C GLY A 214 -20.54 -0.03 -2.31
N LYS A 215 -21.23 0.25 -1.20
CA LYS A 215 -20.64 0.26 0.14
C LYS A 215 -20.34 -1.16 0.61
N PRO A 216 -19.15 -1.43 1.14
CA PRO A 216 -18.81 -2.75 1.66
C PRO A 216 -19.79 -3.24 2.72
N GLN A 217 -20.10 -4.52 2.68
CA GLN A 217 -21.00 -5.20 3.61
C GLN A 217 -20.27 -6.37 4.27
N PRO A 218 -20.45 -6.58 5.59
CA PRO A 218 -19.88 -7.74 6.28
C PRO A 218 -20.17 -9.04 5.52
N THR A 219 -19.11 -9.76 5.17
CA THR A 219 -19.18 -10.93 4.30
C THR A 219 -18.19 -11.98 4.78
N THR A 220 -18.70 -13.19 5.03
CA THR A 220 -17.86 -14.37 5.29
C THR A 220 -17.33 -14.92 3.97
N VAL A 221 -16.04 -15.20 3.91
CA VAL A 221 -15.31 -15.64 2.73
C VAL A 221 -14.63 -16.97 3.04
N SER A 222 -14.92 -18.00 2.23
CA SER A 222 -14.31 -19.32 2.34
C SER A 222 -12.83 -19.29 1.94
N LEU A 223 -12.01 -20.10 2.63
CA LEU A 223 -10.62 -20.34 2.26
C LEU A 223 -10.46 -21.64 1.42
N HIS A 224 -11.56 -22.33 1.10
CA HIS A 224 -11.53 -23.54 0.29
C HIS A 224 -11.48 -23.20 -1.19
N VAL A 225 -10.81 -24.08 -1.96
CA VAL A 225 -10.75 -23.98 -3.43
C VAL A 225 -11.51 -25.14 -4.06
N GLU A 226 -12.50 -24.79 -4.87
CA GLU A 226 -13.32 -25.76 -5.60
C GLU A 226 -12.51 -26.46 -6.69
N LYS A 227 -12.96 -27.64 -7.09
CA LYS A 227 -12.42 -28.38 -8.23
C LYS A 227 -12.55 -27.56 -9.52
N GLY A 228 -11.56 -27.65 -10.40
CA GLY A 228 -11.58 -27.11 -11.75
C GLY A 228 -10.65 -25.90 -11.95
N PRO A 229 -10.65 -25.29 -13.15
CA PRO A 229 -9.79 -24.18 -13.48
C PRO A 229 -10.09 -22.96 -12.61
N PHE A 230 -9.04 -22.27 -12.18
CA PHE A 230 -9.18 -21.04 -11.41
C PHE A 230 -8.01 -20.07 -11.65
N ILE A 231 -8.20 -18.82 -11.25
CA ILE A 231 -7.19 -17.75 -11.26
C ILE A 231 -7.11 -17.18 -9.85
N VAL A 232 -5.90 -16.93 -9.38
CA VAL A 232 -5.66 -16.18 -8.13
C VAL A 232 -5.34 -14.73 -8.47
N VAL A 233 -6.04 -13.77 -7.85
CA VAL A 233 -5.83 -12.34 -8.05
C VAL A 233 -5.31 -11.72 -6.76
N THR A 234 -4.16 -11.09 -6.81
CA THR A 234 -3.52 -10.41 -5.67
C THR A 234 -3.22 -8.96 -5.99
N GLY A 235 -3.07 -8.13 -4.97
CA GLY A 235 -2.89 -6.69 -5.07
C GLY A 235 -4.10 -5.92 -4.55
N HIS A 236 -4.38 -4.74 -5.13
CA HIS A 236 -5.37 -3.81 -4.58
C HIS A 236 -6.40 -3.33 -5.61
N ASP A 237 -6.13 -3.44 -6.92
CA ASP A 237 -6.93 -2.82 -7.95
C ASP A 237 -8.24 -3.56 -8.20
N LEU A 238 -9.36 -2.94 -7.78
CA LEU A 238 -10.70 -3.50 -7.95
C LEU A 238 -11.18 -3.41 -9.40
N LYS A 239 -10.63 -2.47 -10.20
CA LYS A 239 -11.00 -2.33 -11.61
C LYS A 239 -10.51 -3.50 -12.44
N ASP A 240 -9.27 -3.91 -12.23
CA ASP A 240 -8.70 -5.07 -12.92
C ASP A 240 -9.41 -6.37 -12.51
N LEU A 241 -9.75 -6.51 -11.22
CA LEU A 241 -10.57 -7.63 -10.77
C LEU A 241 -11.93 -7.64 -11.46
N GLN A 242 -12.64 -6.50 -11.54
CA GLN A 242 -13.92 -6.40 -12.25
C GLN A 242 -13.79 -6.84 -13.71
N LEU A 243 -12.82 -6.31 -14.43
CA LEU A 243 -12.61 -6.61 -15.86
C LEU A 243 -12.27 -8.11 -16.07
N LEU A 244 -11.49 -8.71 -15.16
CA LEU A 244 -11.23 -10.14 -15.19
C LEU A 244 -12.51 -10.96 -14.93
N LEU A 245 -13.33 -10.56 -13.95
CA LEU A 245 -14.60 -11.21 -13.65
C LEU A 245 -15.56 -11.14 -14.86
N GLU A 246 -15.64 -9.99 -15.52
CA GLU A 246 -16.43 -9.82 -16.75
C GLU A 246 -15.96 -10.77 -17.86
N GLN A 247 -14.65 -10.86 -18.09
CA GLN A 247 -14.07 -11.67 -19.15
C GLN A 247 -14.06 -13.17 -18.85
N THR A 248 -14.17 -13.57 -17.58
CA THR A 248 -14.22 -14.99 -17.17
C THR A 248 -15.66 -15.52 -16.98
N ALA A 249 -16.65 -14.64 -17.05
CA ALA A 249 -18.06 -15.02 -16.90
C ALA A 249 -18.47 -16.11 -17.90
N GLY A 250 -19.05 -17.21 -17.40
CA GLY A 250 -19.52 -18.33 -18.19
C GLY A 250 -18.43 -19.23 -18.78
N LYS A 251 -17.14 -19.02 -18.46
CA LYS A 251 -16.03 -19.83 -18.99
C LYS A 251 -15.64 -21.02 -18.13
N GLY A 252 -16.34 -21.26 -17.02
CA GLY A 252 -16.04 -22.37 -16.10
C GLY A 252 -14.74 -22.18 -15.30
N ILE A 253 -14.34 -20.93 -15.10
CA ILE A 253 -13.15 -20.54 -14.33
C ILE A 253 -13.61 -19.87 -13.05
N ASN A 254 -13.11 -20.31 -11.90
CA ASN A 254 -13.33 -19.65 -10.62
C ASN A 254 -12.24 -18.62 -10.35
N ILE A 255 -12.58 -17.54 -9.64
CA ILE A 255 -11.65 -16.50 -9.23
C ILE A 255 -11.53 -16.52 -7.71
N TYR A 256 -10.28 -16.52 -7.24
CA TYR A 256 -9.94 -16.44 -5.82
C TYR A 256 -9.07 -15.21 -5.58
N THR A 257 -9.39 -14.46 -4.53
CA THR A 257 -8.57 -13.34 -4.08
C THR A 257 -7.39 -13.83 -3.25
N HIS A 258 -6.37 -12.97 -3.11
CA HIS A 258 -5.24 -13.18 -2.22
C HIS A 258 -4.82 -11.83 -1.62
N GLY A 259 -4.38 -11.84 -0.36
CA GLY A 259 -3.85 -10.65 0.30
C GLY A 259 -4.86 -9.49 0.33
N GLU A 260 -4.43 -8.32 -0.12
CA GLU A 260 -5.25 -7.10 -0.08
C GLU A 260 -6.45 -7.11 -1.05
N MET A 261 -6.60 -8.15 -1.86
CA MET A 261 -7.80 -8.31 -2.69
C MET A 261 -8.98 -8.95 -1.92
N LEU A 262 -8.76 -9.53 -0.73
CA LEU A 262 -9.83 -10.12 0.11
C LEU A 262 -11.04 -9.20 0.30
N PRO A 263 -10.90 -7.90 0.60
CA PRO A 263 -12.04 -7.00 0.80
C PRO A 263 -12.96 -6.84 -0.41
N ALA A 264 -12.52 -7.22 -1.61
CA ALA A 264 -13.36 -7.20 -2.82
C ALA A 264 -14.66 -8.00 -2.65
N HIS A 265 -14.63 -9.08 -1.87
CA HIS A 265 -15.81 -9.90 -1.55
C HIS A 265 -16.92 -9.15 -0.80
N ALA A 266 -16.61 -8.02 -0.20
CA ALA A 266 -17.58 -7.22 0.54
C ALA A 266 -18.35 -6.22 -0.33
N TYR A 267 -17.87 -5.91 -1.52
CA TYR A 267 -18.49 -4.92 -2.40
C TYR A 267 -19.69 -5.52 -3.14
N PRO A 268 -20.92 -4.93 -3.03
CA PRO A 268 -22.14 -5.49 -3.59
C PRO A 268 -22.05 -5.87 -5.07
N LYS A 269 -21.51 -4.97 -5.92
CA LYS A 269 -21.42 -5.22 -7.36
C LYS A 269 -20.41 -6.29 -7.76
N LEU A 270 -19.36 -6.49 -6.96
CA LEU A 270 -18.39 -7.57 -7.19
C LEU A 270 -18.94 -8.92 -6.73
N LYS A 271 -19.78 -8.92 -5.68
CA LYS A 271 -20.48 -10.13 -5.22
C LYS A 271 -21.50 -10.68 -6.21
N GLU A 272 -21.94 -9.89 -7.19
CA GLU A 272 -22.86 -10.36 -8.24
C GLU A 272 -22.24 -11.43 -9.15
N TYR A 273 -20.91 -11.52 -9.19
CA TYR A 273 -20.22 -12.54 -9.99
C TYR A 273 -20.13 -13.87 -9.23
N PRO A 274 -20.91 -14.92 -9.61
CA PRO A 274 -21.01 -16.16 -8.83
C PRO A 274 -19.73 -17.01 -8.85
N HIS A 275 -18.78 -16.68 -9.73
CA HIS A 275 -17.48 -17.33 -9.84
C HIS A 275 -16.36 -16.61 -9.08
N LEU A 276 -16.66 -15.51 -8.40
CA LEU A 276 -15.80 -14.95 -7.34
C LEU A 276 -16.07 -15.78 -6.07
N LYS A 277 -15.22 -16.78 -5.79
CA LYS A 277 -15.55 -17.86 -4.87
C LYS A 277 -15.06 -17.68 -3.44
N GLY A 278 -13.81 -17.31 -3.28
CA GLY A 278 -13.19 -17.25 -1.97
C GLY A 278 -11.82 -16.62 -1.98
N ASN A 279 -11.11 -16.73 -0.87
CA ASN A 279 -9.75 -16.24 -0.73
C ASN A 279 -8.76 -17.39 -0.66
N PHE A 280 -7.72 -17.34 -1.48
CA PHE A 280 -6.62 -18.28 -1.49
C PHE A 280 -5.45 -17.74 -0.66
N GLY A 281 -4.95 -18.55 0.26
CA GLY A 281 -3.78 -18.18 1.04
C GLY A 281 -4.03 -16.98 1.99
N THR A 282 -2.96 -16.28 2.29
CA THR A 282 -2.95 -15.20 3.30
C THR A 282 -2.42 -13.89 2.73
N ALA A 283 -1.27 -13.39 3.22
CA ALA A 283 -0.71 -12.11 2.83
C ALA A 283 0.58 -12.24 2.01
N TRP A 284 1.07 -11.12 1.50
CA TRP A 284 2.23 -11.01 0.62
C TRP A 284 3.48 -11.77 1.10
N GLN A 285 3.73 -11.83 2.40
CA GLN A 285 4.89 -12.50 2.97
C GLN A 285 4.90 -14.02 2.77
N ASN A 286 3.75 -14.62 2.50
CA ASN A 286 3.60 -16.06 2.30
C ASN A 286 3.50 -16.48 0.83
N GLN A 287 3.46 -15.55 -0.12
CA GLN A 287 3.30 -15.82 -1.56
C GLN A 287 4.21 -16.93 -2.09
N GLN A 288 5.51 -16.88 -1.76
CA GLN A 288 6.49 -17.85 -2.24
C GLN A 288 6.24 -19.29 -1.72
N LYS A 289 5.51 -19.44 -0.62
CA LYS A 289 5.08 -20.73 -0.08
C LYS A 289 3.71 -21.13 -0.63
N GLU A 290 2.79 -20.19 -0.65
CA GLU A 290 1.39 -20.42 -1.01
C GLU A 290 1.21 -20.67 -2.50
N PHE A 291 2.00 -20.00 -3.36
CA PHE A 291 1.95 -20.19 -4.82
C PHE A 291 2.87 -21.33 -5.32
N ASP A 292 3.63 -21.96 -4.42
CA ASP A 292 4.53 -23.06 -4.80
C ASP A 292 3.73 -24.22 -5.41
N ASN A 293 4.04 -24.58 -6.67
CA ASN A 293 3.34 -25.61 -7.44
C ASN A 293 1.81 -25.42 -7.59
N LEU A 294 1.31 -24.20 -7.46
CA LEU A 294 -0.10 -23.88 -7.64
C LEU A 294 -0.56 -24.25 -9.07
N PRO A 295 -1.63 -25.05 -9.25
CA PRO A 295 -2.12 -25.41 -10.59
C PRO A 295 -3.03 -24.33 -11.19
N ALA A 296 -2.67 -23.07 -11.04
CA ALA A 296 -3.42 -21.90 -11.52
C ALA A 296 -2.49 -20.74 -11.85
N PRO A 297 -2.84 -19.86 -12.78
CA PRO A 297 -2.13 -18.60 -12.99
C PRO A 297 -2.49 -17.60 -11.89
N ILE A 298 -1.56 -16.64 -11.70
CA ILE A 298 -1.63 -15.62 -10.66
C ILE A 298 -1.55 -14.25 -11.33
N LEU A 299 -2.53 -13.39 -11.04
CA LEU A 299 -2.56 -11.99 -11.50
C LEU A 299 -2.15 -11.06 -10.37
N PHE A 300 -1.07 -10.32 -10.58
CA PHE A 300 -0.64 -9.23 -9.71
C PHE A 300 -1.13 -7.91 -10.28
N THR A 301 -2.07 -7.28 -9.61
CA THR A 301 -2.62 -5.99 -10.03
C THR A 301 -1.84 -4.81 -9.47
N THR A 302 -1.21 -4.97 -8.32
CA THR A 302 -0.36 -3.97 -7.66
C THR A 302 0.68 -4.64 -6.76
N ASN A 303 1.32 -3.89 -5.87
CA ASN A 303 2.20 -4.44 -4.83
C ASN A 303 1.37 -5.28 -3.81
N CYS A 304 1.93 -6.16 -3.02
CA CYS A 304 3.36 -6.46 -2.98
C CYS A 304 3.62 -7.71 -3.82
N LEU A 305 4.44 -7.59 -4.84
CA LEU A 305 4.92 -8.75 -5.59
C LEU A 305 6.21 -9.26 -4.93
N MET A 306 6.20 -10.50 -4.44
CA MET A 306 7.43 -11.18 -4.02
C MET A 306 8.07 -11.88 -5.22
N PRO A 307 9.40 -11.86 -5.38
CA PRO A 307 10.06 -12.52 -6.50
C PRO A 307 9.57 -13.96 -6.69
N PRO A 308 8.97 -14.30 -7.85
CA PRO A 308 8.42 -15.62 -8.07
C PRO A 308 9.47 -16.72 -8.03
N LYS A 309 9.12 -17.88 -7.45
CA LYS A 309 9.94 -19.08 -7.55
C LYS A 309 9.77 -19.75 -8.93
N ALA A 310 10.78 -20.50 -9.35
CA ALA A 310 10.76 -21.26 -10.60
C ALA A 310 9.54 -22.18 -10.74
N SER A 311 8.98 -22.68 -9.63
CA SER A 311 7.83 -23.58 -9.60
C SER A 311 6.51 -22.95 -10.05
N TYR A 312 6.43 -21.61 -10.15
CA TYR A 312 5.22 -20.89 -10.61
C TYR A 312 5.52 -19.63 -11.45
N ALA A 313 6.77 -19.31 -11.71
CA ALA A 313 7.16 -18.11 -12.46
C ALA A 313 6.55 -18.05 -13.88
N ASP A 314 6.33 -19.23 -14.51
CA ASP A 314 5.76 -19.37 -15.87
C ASP A 314 4.26 -19.03 -15.96
N ARG A 315 3.61 -18.79 -14.82
CA ARG A 315 2.18 -18.50 -14.71
C ARG A 315 1.87 -17.23 -13.93
N VAL A 316 2.86 -16.34 -13.82
CA VAL A 316 2.73 -14.99 -13.22
C VAL A 316 2.36 -13.99 -14.32
N TYR A 317 1.30 -13.25 -14.04
CA TYR A 317 0.78 -12.17 -14.87
C TYR A 317 0.78 -10.87 -14.05
N THR A 318 1.05 -9.76 -14.70
CA THR A 318 1.05 -8.43 -14.07
C THR A 318 0.22 -7.45 -14.86
N THR A 319 -0.31 -6.44 -14.21
CA THR A 319 -1.01 -5.31 -14.82
C THR A 319 -0.44 -3.99 -14.30
N GLU A 320 -0.93 -2.89 -14.83
CA GLU A 320 -0.66 -1.53 -14.39
C GLU A 320 0.84 -1.21 -14.37
N VAL A 321 1.34 -0.67 -13.25
CA VAL A 321 2.76 -0.36 -13.08
C VAL A 321 3.57 -1.53 -12.49
N VAL A 322 2.92 -2.67 -12.23
CA VAL A 322 3.61 -3.86 -11.70
C VAL A 322 4.36 -4.57 -12.82
N ALA A 323 5.64 -4.82 -12.60
CA ALA A 323 6.46 -5.51 -13.57
C ALA A 323 7.51 -6.40 -12.91
N PHE A 324 7.70 -7.60 -13.47
CA PHE A 324 8.75 -8.52 -13.05
C PHE A 324 9.38 -9.19 -14.28
N PRO A 325 10.72 -9.33 -14.33
CA PRO A 325 11.39 -9.98 -15.48
C PRO A 325 10.85 -11.37 -15.75
N GLY A 326 10.38 -11.60 -16.98
CA GLY A 326 9.83 -12.89 -17.41
C GLY A 326 8.34 -13.12 -17.09
N ALA A 327 7.68 -12.25 -16.35
CA ALA A 327 6.23 -12.29 -16.18
C ALA A 327 5.51 -11.77 -17.44
N THR A 328 4.32 -12.31 -17.71
CA THR A 328 3.47 -11.79 -18.81
C THR A 328 2.73 -10.54 -18.32
N HIS A 329 3.01 -9.41 -18.94
CA HIS A 329 2.33 -8.16 -18.64
C HIS A 329 1.07 -7.98 -19.51
N ILE A 330 -0.07 -7.71 -18.88
CA ILE A 330 -1.33 -7.36 -19.54
C ILE A 330 -1.38 -5.84 -19.64
N GLY A 331 -1.47 -5.35 -20.88
CA GLY A 331 -1.38 -3.94 -21.20
C GLY A 331 -2.64 -3.11 -20.87
N GLU A 332 -2.65 -1.88 -21.38
CA GLU A 332 -3.77 -0.93 -21.16
C GLU A 332 -5.09 -1.38 -21.81
N ASP A 333 -5.04 -2.25 -22.82
CA ASP A 333 -6.21 -2.86 -23.44
C ASP A 333 -6.97 -3.83 -22.54
N LYS A 334 -6.33 -4.24 -21.43
CA LYS A 334 -6.92 -5.15 -20.43
C LYS A 334 -7.47 -6.45 -21.05
N ASP A 335 -6.78 -6.99 -22.06
CA ASP A 335 -7.11 -8.31 -22.61
C ASP A 335 -6.57 -9.41 -21.69
N PHE A 336 -7.46 -9.99 -20.89
CA PHE A 336 -7.14 -11.10 -20.00
C PHE A 336 -7.16 -12.49 -20.69
N THR A 337 -7.32 -12.56 -22.01
CA THR A 337 -7.29 -13.82 -22.75
C THR A 337 -6.06 -14.69 -22.45
N PRO A 338 -4.82 -14.16 -22.35
CA PRO A 338 -3.66 -15.00 -22.02
C PRO A 338 -3.76 -15.73 -20.69
N ILE A 339 -4.17 -15.04 -19.61
CA ILE A 339 -4.31 -15.67 -18.29
C ILE A 339 -5.50 -16.64 -18.23
N ILE A 340 -6.59 -16.32 -18.94
CA ILE A 340 -7.78 -17.18 -19.07
C ILE A 340 -7.39 -18.51 -19.74
N ASN A 341 -6.68 -18.45 -20.87
CA ASN A 341 -6.21 -19.63 -21.57
C ASN A 341 -5.26 -20.46 -20.70
N LYS A 342 -4.37 -19.81 -19.94
CA LYS A 342 -3.46 -20.48 -19.01
C LYS A 342 -4.21 -21.21 -17.89
N ALA A 343 -5.28 -20.63 -17.35
CA ALA A 343 -6.12 -21.27 -16.35
C ALA A 343 -6.81 -22.53 -16.89
N LEU A 344 -7.34 -22.46 -18.11
CA LEU A 344 -7.96 -23.61 -18.78
C LEU A 344 -6.93 -24.71 -19.10
N GLU A 345 -5.72 -24.36 -19.55
CA GLU A 345 -4.61 -25.27 -19.82
C GLU A 345 -4.21 -26.03 -18.55
N LEU A 346 -4.06 -25.34 -17.43
CA LEU A 346 -3.64 -25.93 -16.16
C LEU A 346 -4.75 -26.79 -15.52
N GLY A 347 -6.02 -26.49 -15.78
CA GLY A 347 -7.18 -27.27 -15.34
C GLY A 347 -7.49 -27.22 -13.85
N GLY A 348 -6.65 -26.58 -13.03
CA GLY A 348 -6.86 -26.45 -11.59
C GLY A 348 -6.74 -27.77 -10.81
N TYR A 349 -7.37 -27.82 -9.65
CA TYR A 349 -7.38 -29.01 -8.81
C TYR A 349 -8.39 -30.03 -9.29
N SER A 350 -8.05 -31.34 -9.18
CA SER A 350 -8.94 -32.46 -9.54
C SER A 350 -10.07 -32.70 -8.53
N GLY A 351 -10.00 -32.12 -7.34
CA GLY A 351 -10.99 -32.17 -6.27
C GLY A 351 -10.91 -30.90 -5.41
N GLU A 352 -11.92 -30.69 -4.57
CA GLU A 352 -11.92 -29.59 -3.60
C GLU A 352 -10.69 -29.66 -2.70
N GLN A 353 -10.08 -28.50 -2.44
CA GLN A 353 -8.98 -28.34 -1.51
C GLN A 353 -9.44 -27.52 -0.31
N ARG A 354 -9.17 -28.05 0.89
CA ARG A 354 -9.47 -27.37 2.15
C ARG A 354 -8.22 -26.70 2.68
N PHE A 355 -8.21 -25.38 2.61
CA PHE A 355 -7.14 -24.57 3.19
C PHE A 355 -7.61 -23.94 4.48
N HIS A 356 -6.64 -23.57 5.31
CA HIS A 356 -6.85 -22.95 6.61
C HIS A 356 -6.03 -21.68 6.72
N GLY A 357 -6.55 -20.71 7.46
CA GLY A 357 -5.79 -19.54 7.90
C GLY A 357 -4.64 -19.92 8.83
N ILE A 358 -3.86 -18.95 9.24
CA ILE A 358 -2.66 -19.17 10.08
C ILE A 358 -3.02 -19.82 11.44
N ASN A 359 -4.22 -19.56 11.95
CA ASN A 359 -4.70 -20.06 13.24
C ASN A 359 -5.67 -21.26 13.10
N GLY A 360 -5.87 -21.78 11.90
CA GLY A 360 -6.67 -22.98 11.63
C GLY A 360 -8.12 -22.71 11.23
N GLY A 361 -8.54 -21.45 11.06
CA GLY A 361 -9.87 -21.10 10.55
C GLY A 361 -10.04 -21.49 9.07
N GLU A 362 -11.25 -21.89 8.68
CA GLU A 362 -11.61 -22.28 7.31
C GLU A 362 -12.29 -21.15 6.53
N GLU A 363 -12.62 -20.07 7.22
CA GLU A 363 -13.25 -18.88 6.68
C GLU A 363 -12.76 -17.62 7.41
N VAL A 364 -12.91 -16.48 6.75
CA VAL A 364 -12.62 -15.16 7.30
C VAL A 364 -13.77 -14.21 7.01
N THR A 365 -13.93 -13.16 7.81
CA THR A 365 -14.97 -12.15 7.59
C THR A 365 -14.33 -10.81 7.27
N THR A 366 -14.81 -10.13 6.22
CA THR A 366 -14.36 -8.79 5.81
C THR A 366 -15.56 -7.87 5.55
N GLY A 367 -15.33 -6.59 5.27
CA GLY A 367 -16.37 -5.65 4.86
C GLY A 367 -16.97 -4.82 5.98
N PHE A 368 -16.32 -4.74 7.13
CA PHE A 368 -16.67 -3.79 8.18
C PHE A 368 -16.15 -2.38 7.87
N GLY A 369 -16.45 -1.86 6.66
CA GLY A 369 -16.15 -0.47 6.32
C GLY A 369 -16.86 0.51 7.25
N HIS A 370 -16.45 1.79 7.19
CA HIS A 370 -17.01 2.82 8.09
C HIS A 370 -18.53 2.90 8.02
N ASP A 371 -19.14 2.80 6.84
CA ASP A 371 -20.60 2.80 6.70
C ASP A 371 -21.27 1.64 7.46
N ALA A 372 -20.70 0.44 7.42
CA ALA A 372 -21.25 -0.73 8.11
C ALA A 372 -21.13 -0.60 9.65
N ILE A 373 -20.02 -0.04 10.13
CA ILE A 373 -19.80 0.20 11.57
C ILE A 373 -20.69 1.34 12.05
N LEU A 374 -20.75 2.46 11.32
CA LEU A 374 -21.53 3.63 11.70
C LEU A 374 -23.05 3.37 11.63
N ALA A 375 -23.52 2.47 10.76
CA ALA A 375 -24.90 2.01 10.78
C ALA A 375 -25.31 1.31 12.10
N ASN A 376 -24.32 0.84 12.87
CA ASN A 376 -24.50 0.24 14.19
C ASN A 376 -23.94 1.11 15.34
N ALA A 377 -23.67 2.40 15.08
CA ALA A 377 -23.04 3.29 16.05
C ALA A 377 -23.80 3.36 17.38
N ASP A 378 -25.15 3.43 17.35
CA ASP A 378 -25.98 3.45 18.56
C ASP A 378 -25.74 2.21 19.42
N LYS A 379 -25.68 1.02 18.82
CA LYS A 379 -25.40 -0.23 19.56
C LYS A 379 -24.01 -0.23 20.17
N VAL A 380 -23.01 0.29 19.44
CA VAL A 380 -21.64 0.43 19.95
C VAL A 380 -21.60 1.38 21.14
N VAL A 381 -22.24 2.55 21.02
CA VAL A 381 -22.31 3.55 22.10
C VAL A 381 -23.06 3.01 23.32
N GLU A 382 -24.16 2.31 23.14
CA GLU A 382 -24.91 1.65 24.22
C GLU A 382 -24.06 0.57 24.90
N ALA A 383 -23.37 -0.28 24.16
CA ALA A 383 -22.49 -1.32 24.69
C ALA A 383 -21.33 -0.73 25.51
N VAL A 384 -20.73 0.36 25.06
CA VAL A 384 -19.68 1.08 25.81
C VAL A 384 -20.25 1.69 27.08
N LYS A 385 -21.41 2.37 27.02
CA LYS A 385 -22.05 2.98 28.20
C LYS A 385 -22.50 1.94 29.23
N ALA A 386 -22.89 0.75 28.77
CA ALA A 386 -23.26 -0.38 29.64
C ALA A 386 -22.02 -1.12 30.20
N GLY A 387 -20.81 -0.77 29.79
CA GLY A 387 -19.58 -1.45 30.19
C GLY A 387 -19.40 -2.83 29.54
N ALA A 388 -20.17 -3.16 28.51
CA ALA A 388 -20.02 -4.40 27.74
C ALA A 388 -18.82 -4.35 26.79
N ILE A 389 -18.46 -3.15 26.29
CA ILE A 389 -17.24 -2.88 25.56
C ILE A 389 -16.41 -1.92 26.39
N SER A 390 -15.23 -2.36 26.83
CA SER A 390 -14.32 -1.56 27.64
C SER A 390 -13.26 -0.85 26.80
N HIS A 391 -12.86 -1.42 25.65
CA HIS A 391 -11.75 -0.92 24.86
C HIS A 391 -11.85 -1.30 23.36
N PHE A 392 -11.25 -0.48 22.52
CA PHE A 392 -11.03 -0.74 21.11
C PHE A 392 -9.53 -0.81 20.82
N PHE A 393 -9.11 -1.76 20.01
CA PHE A 393 -7.76 -1.84 19.50
C PHE A 393 -7.78 -1.76 17.98
N LEU A 394 -7.10 -0.78 17.39
CA LEU A 394 -6.78 -0.80 15.97
C LEU A 394 -5.45 -1.54 15.78
N VAL A 395 -5.54 -2.83 15.46
CA VAL A 395 -4.39 -3.70 15.18
C VAL A 395 -4.31 -3.88 13.67
N ALA A 396 -3.45 -3.12 13.01
CA ALA A 396 -3.50 -2.98 11.56
C ALA A 396 -2.12 -2.76 10.93
N GLY A 397 -2.08 -2.80 9.60
CA GLY A 397 -0.89 -2.50 8.80
C GLY A 397 -0.34 -3.71 8.05
N CYS A 398 0.93 -3.68 7.68
CA CYS A 398 1.47 -4.62 6.69
C CYS A 398 2.11 -5.88 7.29
N ASP A 399 2.61 -5.83 8.51
CA ASP A 399 3.38 -6.87 9.23
C ASP A 399 4.45 -7.57 8.38
N GLY A 400 5.71 -7.34 8.70
CA GLY A 400 6.85 -7.87 7.91
C GLY A 400 7.02 -9.40 7.98
N ALA A 401 7.64 -9.96 6.93
CA ALA A 401 7.75 -11.42 6.68
C ALA A 401 8.82 -12.16 7.50
N LYS A 402 9.53 -11.52 8.42
CA LYS A 402 10.64 -12.19 9.13
C LYS A 402 10.15 -13.41 9.92
N PRO A 403 10.85 -14.57 9.83
CA PRO A 403 10.50 -15.77 10.60
C PRO A 403 10.49 -15.49 12.11
N GLY A 404 9.57 -16.14 12.83
CA GLY A 404 9.45 -16.02 14.29
C GLY A 404 8.69 -14.78 14.78
N ARG A 405 8.17 -13.96 13.90
CA ARG A 405 7.34 -12.82 14.25
C ARG A 405 5.88 -13.22 14.38
N ASN A 406 5.37 -13.24 15.59
CA ASN A 406 3.96 -13.53 15.89
C ASN A 406 3.36 -12.52 16.88
N TYR A 407 4.02 -11.38 17.10
CA TYR A 407 3.61 -10.37 18.08
C TYR A 407 2.13 -10.00 17.93
N TYR A 408 1.67 -9.66 16.72
CA TYR A 408 0.28 -9.21 16.51
C TYR A 408 -0.74 -10.31 16.74
N THR A 409 -0.42 -11.57 16.40
CA THR A 409 -1.26 -12.73 16.72
C THR A 409 -1.40 -12.89 18.23
N GLU A 410 -0.28 -12.89 18.96
CA GLU A 410 -0.27 -13.08 20.42
C GLU A 410 -0.86 -11.87 21.15
N PHE A 411 -0.67 -10.65 20.62
CA PHE A 411 -1.33 -9.45 21.15
C PHE A 411 -2.85 -9.60 21.10
N VAL A 412 -3.40 -9.95 19.92
CA VAL A 412 -4.85 -10.09 19.72
C VAL A 412 -5.44 -11.20 20.59
N LYS A 413 -4.75 -12.34 20.73
CA LYS A 413 -5.19 -13.43 21.60
C LYS A 413 -5.28 -13.05 23.08
N GLN A 414 -4.47 -12.08 23.53
CA GLN A 414 -4.40 -11.64 24.92
C GLN A 414 -5.29 -10.43 25.22
N THR A 415 -5.94 -9.84 24.21
CA THR A 415 -6.86 -8.71 24.43
C THR A 415 -8.02 -9.13 25.34
N PRO A 416 -8.49 -8.24 26.24
CA PRO A 416 -9.64 -8.51 27.11
C PRO A 416 -10.87 -8.98 26.31
N SER A 417 -11.66 -9.87 26.90
CA SER A 417 -12.85 -10.44 26.24
C SER A 417 -13.96 -9.42 25.96
N ASP A 418 -13.92 -8.28 26.63
CA ASP A 418 -14.81 -7.13 26.47
C ASP A 418 -14.22 -6.04 25.56
N SER A 419 -13.27 -6.39 24.69
CA SER A 419 -12.68 -5.47 23.72
C SER A 419 -13.00 -5.85 22.27
N ILE A 420 -13.09 -4.82 21.43
CA ILE A 420 -13.25 -4.93 19.96
C ILE A 420 -11.90 -4.69 19.28
N ILE A 421 -11.61 -5.47 18.25
CA ILE A 421 -10.42 -5.36 17.44
C ILE A 421 -10.83 -4.91 16.04
N LEU A 422 -10.46 -3.68 15.70
CA LEU A 422 -10.54 -3.16 14.34
C LEU A 422 -9.25 -3.54 13.62
N THR A 423 -9.36 -4.00 12.37
CA THR A 423 -8.18 -4.35 11.58
C THR A 423 -8.36 -3.95 10.12
N LEU A 424 -7.26 -3.78 9.41
CA LEU A 424 -7.19 -3.55 7.97
C LEU A 424 -5.80 -3.89 7.44
N ALA A 425 -5.66 -3.92 6.12
CA ALA A 425 -4.42 -4.24 5.42
C ALA A 425 -3.92 -5.68 5.65
N CYS A 426 -2.73 -6.03 5.18
CA CYS A 426 -2.20 -7.39 5.23
C CYS A 426 -1.97 -7.95 6.64
N GLY A 427 -1.78 -7.09 7.64
CA GLY A 427 -1.58 -7.49 9.04
C GLY A 427 -2.75 -8.29 9.61
N LYS A 428 -3.97 -8.09 9.10
CA LYS A 428 -5.17 -8.85 9.48
C LYS A 428 -4.98 -10.37 9.40
N PHE A 429 -4.24 -10.86 8.40
CA PHE A 429 -4.03 -12.30 8.18
C PHE A 429 -3.26 -13.00 9.30
N ARG A 430 -2.72 -12.25 10.26
CA ARG A 430 -2.12 -12.83 11.46
C ARG A 430 -3.17 -13.38 12.44
N PHE A 431 -4.43 -12.92 12.34
CA PHE A 431 -5.44 -13.26 13.35
C PHE A 431 -6.89 -13.22 12.85
N ASN A 432 -7.17 -12.84 11.59
CA ASN A 432 -8.55 -12.69 11.11
C ASN A 432 -9.33 -14.02 10.98
N ASP A 433 -8.64 -15.16 11.08
CA ASP A 433 -9.21 -16.49 11.14
C ASP A 433 -9.43 -17.01 12.59
N LEU A 434 -9.15 -16.18 13.61
CA LEU A 434 -9.44 -16.49 15.01
C LEU A 434 -10.94 -16.32 15.31
N GLN A 435 -11.48 -17.24 16.11
CA GLN A 435 -12.86 -17.18 16.59
C GLN A 435 -12.90 -16.60 18.00
N LEU A 436 -12.92 -15.28 18.11
CA LEU A 436 -12.94 -14.57 19.41
C LEU A 436 -14.36 -14.32 19.96
N GLY A 437 -15.41 -14.70 19.20
CA GLY A 437 -16.81 -14.51 19.59
C GLY A 437 -17.31 -13.09 19.34
N GLU A 438 -18.40 -12.74 20.02
CA GLU A 438 -19.17 -11.50 19.81
C GLU A 438 -19.45 -10.79 21.13
N ILE A 439 -19.67 -9.48 21.08
CA ILE A 439 -20.15 -8.65 22.17
C ILE A 439 -21.43 -7.95 21.72
N GLY A 440 -22.57 -8.30 22.32
CA GLY A 440 -23.86 -7.68 21.96
C GLY A 440 -24.27 -7.87 20.50
N GLY A 441 -23.85 -8.97 19.86
CA GLY A 441 -24.09 -9.26 18.45
C GLY A 441 -23.13 -8.54 17.49
N LEU A 442 -22.05 -7.95 18.03
CA LEU A 442 -20.95 -7.36 17.26
C LEU A 442 -19.76 -8.32 17.31
N PRO A 443 -19.19 -8.77 16.18
CA PRO A 443 -18.00 -9.61 16.21
C PRO A 443 -16.81 -8.86 16.82
N ARG A 444 -16.00 -9.56 17.58
CA ARG A 444 -14.84 -8.94 18.23
C ARG A 444 -13.72 -8.59 17.27
N ILE A 445 -13.64 -9.23 16.10
CA ILE A 445 -12.71 -8.86 15.02
C ILE A 445 -13.52 -8.27 13.87
N MET A 446 -13.20 -7.04 13.46
CA MET A 446 -13.84 -6.35 12.35
C MET A 446 -12.79 -5.95 11.32
N ASP A 447 -12.73 -6.66 10.20
CA ASP A 447 -11.87 -6.31 9.07
C ASP A 447 -12.53 -5.18 8.26
N MET A 448 -11.91 -4.01 8.30
CA MET A 448 -12.39 -2.78 7.68
C MET A 448 -12.05 -2.68 6.19
N GLY A 449 -11.09 -3.48 5.70
CA GLY A 449 -10.73 -3.46 4.28
C GLY A 449 -9.24 -3.45 3.96
N GLN A 450 -8.89 -2.81 2.85
CA GLN A 450 -7.53 -2.61 2.38
C GLN A 450 -6.78 -1.54 3.20
N CYS A 451 -5.51 -1.31 2.91
CA CYS A 451 -4.72 -0.30 3.62
C CYS A 451 -5.26 1.14 3.45
N ASN A 452 -5.82 1.50 2.28
CA ASN A 452 -6.48 2.79 2.06
C ASN A 452 -7.75 2.98 2.91
N ASP A 453 -8.39 1.89 3.34
CA ASP A 453 -9.56 1.94 4.23
C ASP A 453 -9.19 2.38 5.67
N ALA A 454 -7.91 2.74 5.90
CA ALA A 454 -7.50 3.57 7.05
C ALA A 454 -8.30 4.88 7.11
N TYR A 455 -8.77 5.42 5.97
CA TYR A 455 -9.73 6.51 5.94
C TYR A 455 -10.99 6.16 6.73
N GLY A 456 -11.57 5.00 6.47
CA GLY A 456 -12.75 4.51 7.17
C GLY A 456 -12.51 4.34 8.68
N ALA A 457 -11.34 3.84 9.10
CA ALA A 457 -10.98 3.74 10.51
C ALA A 457 -10.90 5.13 11.19
N ILE A 458 -10.37 6.14 10.49
CA ILE A 458 -10.36 7.52 10.96
C ILE A 458 -11.79 8.06 11.10
N GLN A 459 -12.67 7.82 10.11
CA GLN A 459 -14.07 8.24 10.18
C GLN A 459 -14.80 7.63 11.38
N VAL A 460 -14.60 6.34 11.65
CA VAL A 460 -15.17 5.66 12.82
C VAL A 460 -14.65 6.27 14.12
N ALA A 461 -13.34 6.51 14.25
CA ALA A 461 -12.76 7.12 15.45
C ALA A 461 -13.30 8.54 15.69
N VAL A 462 -13.41 9.37 14.64
CA VAL A 462 -13.96 10.72 14.73
C VAL A 462 -15.45 10.70 15.12
N ALA A 463 -16.24 9.80 14.53
CA ALA A 463 -17.66 9.65 14.85
C ALA A 463 -17.88 9.20 16.31
N LEU A 464 -17.08 8.23 16.79
CA LEU A 464 -17.13 7.80 18.19
C LEU A 464 -16.72 8.94 19.14
N ALA A 465 -15.66 9.68 18.83
CA ALA A 465 -15.24 10.84 19.61
C ALA A 465 -16.38 11.88 19.71
N GLY A 466 -17.06 12.16 18.60
CA GLY A 466 -18.23 13.02 18.59
C GLY A 466 -19.39 12.48 19.45
N ALA A 467 -19.68 11.17 19.39
CA ALA A 467 -20.75 10.54 20.15
C ALA A 467 -20.47 10.55 21.68
N PHE A 468 -19.21 10.50 22.07
CA PHE A 468 -18.78 10.59 23.48
C PHE A 468 -18.42 12.02 23.91
N ASN A 469 -18.49 13.00 23.00
CA ASN A 469 -18.13 14.40 23.23
C ASN A 469 -16.70 14.56 23.80
N CYS A 470 -15.74 13.87 23.19
CA CYS A 470 -14.32 13.89 23.57
C CYS A 470 -13.42 13.96 22.32
N GLY A 471 -12.12 14.12 22.52
CA GLY A 471 -11.12 13.99 21.45
C GLY A 471 -10.82 12.54 21.12
N VAL A 472 -10.29 12.26 19.91
CA VAL A 472 -9.92 10.89 19.51
C VAL A 472 -8.89 10.27 20.46
N ASN A 473 -7.94 11.06 20.98
CA ASN A 473 -6.94 10.60 21.94
C ASN A 473 -7.49 10.31 23.34
N GLU A 474 -8.74 10.70 23.61
CA GLU A 474 -9.44 10.46 24.88
C GLU A 474 -10.38 9.24 24.80
N LEU A 475 -10.58 8.70 23.61
CA LEU A 475 -11.33 7.45 23.44
C LEU A 475 -10.59 6.27 24.08
N PRO A 476 -11.31 5.23 24.56
CA PRO A 476 -10.72 3.94 24.92
C PRO A 476 -10.27 3.19 23.64
N LEU A 477 -9.39 3.81 22.87
CA LEU A 477 -8.88 3.32 21.60
C LEU A 477 -7.36 3.33 21.59
N SER A 478 -6.76 2.20 21.29
CA SER A 478 -5.31 2.05 21.18
C SER A 478 -4.89 1.67 19.77
N PHE A 479 -3.77 2.22 19.32
CA PHE A 479 -3.19 2.00 18.00
C PHE A 479 -1.97 1.08 18.11
N VAL A 480 -2.06 -0.10 17.50
CA VAL A 480 -0.99 -1.11 17.46
C VAL A 480 -0.71 -1.43 16.00
N LEU A 481 0.19 -0.65 15.42
CA LEU A 481 0.37 -0.61 13.98
C LEU A 481 1.63 -1.34 13.52
N SER A 482 1.54 -1.94 12.34
CA SER A 482 2.68 -2.50 11.63
C SER A 482 2.91 -1.76 10.32
N TRP A 483 4.17 -1.70 9.90
CA TRP A 483 4.53 -1.12 8.61
C TRP A 483 5.42 -2.07 7.82
N TYR A 484 5.42 -1.90 6.51
CA TYR A 484 6.32 -2.60 5.60
C TYR A 484 6.85 -1.65 4.52
N GLU A 485 5.97 -0.88 3.87
CA GLU A 485 6.30 -0.06 2.74
C GLU A 485 5.63 1.33 2.80
N GLN A 486 5.75 2.11 1.75
CA GLN A 486 5.48 3.54 1.71
C GLN A 486 4.01 3.91 1.94
N LYS A 487 3.05 3.03 1.63
CA LYS A 487 1.63 3.29 1.96
C LYS A 487 1.41 3.37 3.47
N ALA A 488 2.13 2.56 4.25
CA ALA A 488 2.08 2.69 5.69
C ALA A 488 2.72 4.00 6.18
N VAL A 489 3.73 4.52 5.47
CA VAL A 489 4.33 5.83 5.79
C VAL A 489 3.33 6.96 5.58
N CYS A 490 2.65 7.03 4.42
CA CYS A 490 1.69 8.12 4.19
C CYS A 490 0.49 8.06 5.16
N ILE A 491 0.03 6.84 5.54
CA ILE A 491 -1.01 6.68 6.58
C ILE A 491 -0.50 7.19 7.93
N LEU A 492 0.73 6.83 8.33
CA LEU A 492 1.30 7.33 9.57
C LEU A 492 1.35 8.87 9.57
N LEU A 493 1.82 9.49 8.49
CA LEU A 493 1.84 10.96 8.37
C LEU A 493 0.44 11.57 8.49
N THR A 494 -0.59 10.90 7.97
CA THR A 494 -1.99 11.31 8.17
C THR A 494 -2.40 11.26 9.64
N LEU A 495 -2.06 10.20 10.35
CA LEU A 495 -2.35 10.11 11.79
C LEU A 495 -1.63 11.20 12.59
N LEU A 496 -0.37 11.52 12.23
CA LEU A 496 0.38 12.61 12.85
C LEU A 496 -0.26 13.99 12.55
N HIS A 497 -0.67 14.24 11.30
CA HIS A 497 -1.39 15.45 10.93
C HIS A 497 -2.67 15.64 11.77
N LEU A 498 -3.40 14.55 12.02
CA LEU A 498 -4.60 14.56 12.87
C LEU A 498 -4.31 14.65 14.37
N GLY A 499 -3.04 14.72 14.77
CA GLY A 499 -2.63 14.80 16.16
C GLY A 499 -2.85 13.51 16.95
N ILE A 500 -2.95 12.37 16.30
CA ILE A 500 -3.09 11.05 16.96
C ILE A 500 -1.79 10.71 17.69
N LYS A 501 -1.94 10.22 18.93
CA LYS A 501 -0.83 9.92 19.84
C LYS A 501 -0.87 8.48 20.33
N ASN A 502 0.20 8.07 21.02
CA ASN A 502 0.30 6.76 21.67
C ASN A 502 0.24 5.57 20.71
N ILE A 503 0.94 5.66 19.61
CA ILE A 503 1.01 4.60 18.60
C ILE A 503 2.11 3.61 18.97
N ARG A 504 1.78 2.32 19.10
CA ARG A 504 2.76 1.22 19.09
C ARG A 504 3.07 0.88 17.65
N LEU A 505 4.34 1.00 17.23
CA LEU A 505 4.77 0.82 15.86
C LEU A 505 5.78 -0.32 15.75
N GLY A 506 5.52 -1.26 14.88
CA GLY A 506 6.38 -2.41 14.61
C GLY A 506 6.32 -2.89 13.17
N PRO A 507 6.96 -4.03 12.91
CA PRO A 507 7.75 -4.86 13.82
C PRO A 507 9.14 -4.28 14.14
N SER A 508 9.60 -3.28 13.39
CA SER A 508 10.80 -2.47 13.68
C SER A 508 10.51 -1.00 13.40
N LEU A 509 11.28 -0.09 13.94
CA LEU A 509 11.19 1.32 13.57
C LEU A 509 11.82 1.54 12.18
N PRO A 510 11.33 2.53 11.40
CA PRO A 510 11.86 2.79 10.08
C PRO A 510 13.35 3.20 10.09
N ALA A 511 14.17 2.51 9.29
CA ALA A 511 15.60 2.77 9.18
C ALA A 511 15.95 4.16 8.62
N PHE A 512 15.01 4.80 7.95
CA PHE A 512 15.18 6.15 7.40
C PHE A 512 14.91 7.27 8.43
N LEU A 513 14.49 6.94 9.65
CA LEU A 513 14.37 7.92 10.73
C LEU A 513 15.73 8.11 11.42
N SER A 514 16.26 9.34 11.39
CA SER A 514 17.41 9.69 12.20
C SER A 514 17.07 9.69 13.69
N PRO A 515 18.05 9.61 14.59
CA PRO A 515 17.79 9.68 16.04
C PRO A 515 17.04 10.96 16.47
N ASN A 516 17.37 12.10 15.88
CA ASN A 516 16.72 13.37 16.22
C ASN A 516 15.28 13.43 15.70
N VAL A 517 15.03 12.98 14.46
CA VAL A 517 13.66 12.90 13.90
C VAL A 517 12.83 11.88 14.69
N LEU A 518 13.40 10.74 15.06
CA LEU A 518 12.71 9.77 15.91
C LEU A 518 12.37 10.36 17.27
N GLN A 519 13.31 11.07 17.92
CA GLN A 519 13.05 11.72 19.21
C GLN A 519 11.92 12.76 19.08
N TYR A 520 11.91 13.55 17.99
CA TYR A 520 10.81 14.48 17.72
C TYR A 520 9.45 13.76 17.64
N LEU A 521 9.37 12.59 16.99
CA LEU A 521 8.14 11.80 16.90
C LEU A 521 7.72 11.23 18.26
N VAL A 522 8.67 10.80 19.07
CA VAL A 522 8.42 10.32 20.43
C VAL A 522 7.86 11.46 21.32
N ASP A 523 8.51 12.61 21.31
CA ASP A 523 8.16 13.73 22.19
C ASP A 523 6.81 14.36 21.83
N ASN A 524 6.49 14.47 20.55
CA ASN A 524 5.28 15.16 20.09
C ASN A 524 4.07 14.22 19.94
N PHE A 525 4.30 12.96 19.53
CA PHE A 525 3.23 12.01 19.19
C PHE A 525 3.24 10.73 20.03
N GLN A 526 4.21 10.57 20.93
CA GLN A 526 4.32 9.40 21.81
C GLN A 526 4.35 8.08 21.02
N ILE A 527 5.03 8.07 19.87
CA ILE A 527 5.28 6.84 19.12
C ILE A 527 6.28 6.00 19.90
N ALA A 528 5.98 4.72 20.07
CA ALA A 528 6.87 3.78 20.74
C ALA A 528 6.99 2.48 19.92
N PRO A 529 8.17 1.83 19.92
CA PRO A 529 8.30 0.50 19.35
C PRO A 529 7.42 -0.49 20.12
N ILE A 530 7.01 -1.57 19.44
CA ILE A 530 6.42 -2.72 20.11
C ILE A 530 7.46 -3.38 21.02
N THR A 531 7.00 -3.94 22.14
CA THR A 531 7.82 -4.70 23.10
C THR A 531 7.34 -6.15 23.16
N THR A 532 6.79 -6.60 24.27
CA THR A 532 6.03 -7.85 24.35
C THR A 532 4.53 -7.56 24.36
N PRO A 533 3.68 -8.50 23.87
CA PRO A 533 2.23 -8.32 23.92
C PRO A 533 1.71 -7.97 25.31
N GLU A 534 2.22 -8.61 26.34
CA GLU A 534 1.83 -8.42 27.73
C GLU A 534 2.18 -7.02 28.24
N GLU A 535 3.41 -6.56 27.99
CA GLU A 535 3.88 -5.23 28.41
C GLU A 535 3.11 -4.12 27.70
N ASP A 536 2.93 -4.27 26.39
CA ASP A 536 2.19 -3.28 25.60
C ASP A 536 0.70 -3.24 25.97
N LEU A 537 0.04 -4.38 26.16
CA LEU A 537 -1.36 -4.42 26.65
C LEU A 537 -1.48 -3.75 28.02
N LYS A 538 -0.59 -4.07 28.97
CA LYS A 538 -0.58 -3.44 30.27
C LYS A 538 -0.40 -1.92 30.18
N ALA A 539 0.52 -1.46 29.34
CA ALA A 539 0.78 -0.03 29.16
C ALA A 539 -0.39 0.71 28.49
N LEU A 540 -1.08 0.07 27.54
CA LEU A 540 -2.20 0.66 26.81
C LEU A 540 -3.49 0.69 27.65
N LEU A 541 -3.73 -0.31 28.49
CA LEU A 541 -4.92 -0.42 29.35
C LEU A 541 -4.79 0.31 30.70
N SER A 542 -3.58 0.76 31.07
CA SER A 542 -3.36 1.48 32.36
C SER A 542 -3.58 3.00 32.26
N LYS A 543 -4.13 3.49 31.14
CA LYS A 543 -4.38 4.93 30.90
C LYS A 543 -5.72 5.40 31.44
#